data_d9817cf1e46e4f7a24b9807dfdaead86
#
_entry.id   d9817cf1e46e4f7a24b9807dfdaead86
#
_cell.length_a   1.000
_cell.length_b   1.000
_cell.length_c   1.000
_cell.angle_alpha   90.00
_cell.angle_beta   90.00
_cell.angle_gamma   90.00
#
_symmetry.space_group_name_H-M   'P 1'
#
loop_
_entity.id
_entity.type
_entity.pdbx_description
1 polymer ?
#
loop_
_entity_poly.entity_id
_entity_poly.type
_entity_poly.pdbx_seq_one_letter_code
_entity_poly.pdbx_strand_id
1 'polypeptide(L)' 'MKVVVNIKLKDLVLDPAGKATQDALCSLGFNVKNVRIGKQIVFDLDKKNEDEARKEVTKMCEELLANIVIEDYEIVL' A
#
# COMPACT_ATOMS: atom_id res chain seq x y z
N MET A 1 -8.87 16.90 6.14
CA MET A 1 -7.73 16.21 6.80
C MET A 1 -6.88 15.49 5.76
N LYS A 2 -5.62 15.35 6.05
CA LYS A 2 -4.71 14.62 5.17
C LYS A 2 -4.87 13.13 5.37
N VAL A 3 -5.01 12.39 4.27
CA VAL A 3 -5.18 10.94 4.29
C VAL A 3 -4.03 10.31 3.52
N VAL A 4 -3.47 9.25 4.08
CA VAL A 4 -2.45 8.43 3.43
C VAL A 4 -2.96 7.01 3.38
N VAL A 5 -2.96 6.41 2.20
CA VAL A 5 -3.32 5.01 2.01
C VAL A 5 -2.10 4.27 1.48
N ASN A 6 -1.63 3.31 2.24
CA ASN A 6 -0.51 2.44 1.84
C ASN A 6 -1.08 1.13 1.31
N ILE A 7 -0.70 0.76 0.10
CA ILE A 7 -1.23 -0.42 -0.58
C ILE A 7 -0.08 -1.33 -1.00
N LYS A 8 -0.20 -2.61 -0.71
CA LYS A 8 0.80 -3.60 -1.10
C LYS A 8 0.11 -4.91 -1.50
N LEU A 9 0.80 -5.71 -2.27
CA LEU A 9 0.32 -7.05 -2.59
C LEU A 9 0.28 -7.92 -1.33
N LYS A 10 -0.71 -8.79 -1.24
CA LYS A 10 -0.80 -9.77 -0.16
C LYS A 10 0.45 -10.65 -0.17
N ASP A 11 0.85 -11.13 1.01
CA ASP A 11 2.12 -11.85 1.17
C ASP A 11 2.22 -13.08 0.27
N LEU A 12 1.11 -13.75 -0.02
CA LEU A 12 1.10 -14.94 -0.88
C LEU A 12 1.09 -14.63 -2.39
N VAL A 13 0.95 -13.36 -2.75
CA VAL A 13 0.96 -12.94 -4.15
C VAL A 13 2.40 -12.65 -4.58
N LEU A 14 2.80 -13.21 -5.72
CA LEU A 14 4.12 -12.96 -6.30
C LEU A 14 4.27 -11.47 -6.64
N ASP A 15 5.41 -10.91 -6.24
CA ASP A 15 5.77 -9.52 -6.52
C ASP A 15 7.03 -9.48 -7.40
N PRO A 16 6.88 -9.47 -8.74
CA PRO A 16 8.04 -9.43 -9.64
C PRO A 16 8.93 -8.20 -9.45
N ALA A 17 8.32 -7.04 -9.14
CA ALA A 17 9.08 -5.81 -8.90
C ALA A 17 9.91 -5.91 -7.61
N GLY A 18 9.32 -6.46 -6.55
CA GLY A 18 10.03 -6.69 -5.30
C GLY A 18 11.18 -7.67 -5.48
N LYS A 19 10.95 -8.75 -6.23
CA LYS A 19 11.98 -9.74 -6.53
C LYS A 19 13.14 -9.14 -7.30
N ALA A 20 12.84 -8.36 -8.34
CA ALA A 20 13.87 -7.70 -9.15
C ALA A 20 14.68 -6.71 -8.32
N THR A 21 14.03 -5.94 -7.45
CA THR A 21 14.70 -5.01 -6.56
C THR A 21 15.60 -5.74 -5.57
N GLN A 22 15.13 -6.84 -5.01
CA GLN A 22 15.93 -7.67 -4.10
C GLN A 22 17.18 -8.19 -4.79
N ASP A 23 17.04 -8.73 -5.99
CA ASP A 23 18.16 -9.26 -6.75
C ASP A 23 19.19 -8.17 -7.07
N ALA A 24 18.73 -6.98 -7.43
CA ALA A 24 19.61 -5.85 -7.71
C ALA A 24 20.37 -5.40 -6.45
N LEU A 25 19.68 -5.31 -5.32
CA LEU A 25 20.32 -4.93 -4.05
C LEU A 25 21.35 -5.96 -3.62
N CYS A 26 21.03 -7.24 -3.74
CA CYS A 26 21.97 -8.32 -3.42
C CYS A 26 23.20 -8.27 -4.33
N SER A 27 23.02 -7.94 -5.62
CA SER A 27 24.14 -7.78 -6.55
C SER A 27 25.07 -6.63 -6.18
N LEU A 28 24.52 -5.60 -5.52
CA LEU A 28 25.32 -4.47 -5.03
C LEU A 28 25.98 -4.74 -3.68
N GLY A 29 25.80 -5.92 -3.11
CA GLY A 29 26.43 -6.31 -1.85
C GLY A 29 25.55 -6.11 -0.61
N PHE A 30 24.30 -5.72 -0.78
CA PHE A 30 23.38 -5.56 0.33
C PHE A 30 22.67 -6.89 0.62
N ASN A 31 22.61 -7.26 1.89
CA ASN A 31 21.99 -8.51 2.31
C ASN A 31 20.54 -8.26 2.74
N VAL A 32 19.64 -8.27 1.77
CA VAL A 32 18.20 -8.01 2.00
C VAL A 32 17.37 -9.22 1.61
N LYS A 33 16.22 -9.38 2.27
CA LYS A 33 15.27 -10.47 2.04
C LYS A 33 13.84 -9.91 2.04
N ASN A 34 12.97 -10.61 1.36
CA ASN A 34 11.53 -10.33 1.38
C ASN A 34 11.21 -8.90 0.96
N VAL A 35 11.89 -8.42 -0.07
CA VAL A 35 11.64 -7.08 -0.62
C VAL A 35 10.30 -7.06 -1.31
N ARG A 36 9.46 -6.11 -0.94
CA ARG A 36 8.12 -5.93 -1.49
C ARG A 36 7.97 -4.48 -1.94
N ILE A 37 7.34 -4.29 -3.08
CA ILE A 37 7.09 -2.95 -3.62
C ILE A 37 5.60 -2.65 -3.44
N GLY A 38 5.31 -1.52 -2.83
CA GLY A 38 3.95 -1.05 -2.66
C GLY A 38 3.76 0.32 -3.26
N LYS A 39 2.57 0.85 -3.12
CA LYS A 39 2.25 2.21 -3.55
C LYS A 39 1.59 2.97 -2.42
N GLN A 40 1.67 4.30 -2.50
CA GLN A 40 1.07 5.19 -1.51
C GLN A 40 0.21 6.20 -2.24
N ILE A 41 -1.00 6.39 -1.74
CA ILE A 41 -1.93 7.40 -2.26
C ILE A 41 -2.16 8.42 -1.16
N VAL A 42 -1.95 9.70 -1.47
CA VAL A 42 -2.09 10.78 -0.50
C VAL A 42 -3.07 11.81 -1.05
N PHE A 43 -4.02 12.21 -0.21
CA PHE A 43 -5.01 13.21 -0.61
C PHE A 43 -5.56 13.94 0.61
N ASP A 44 -6.21 15.06 0.35
CA ASP A 44 -6.93 15.81 1.38
C ASP A 44 -8.42 15.45 1.29
N LEU A 45 -9.01 15.15 2.43
CA LEU A 45 -10.42 14.81 2.55
C LEU A 45 -11.13 15.88 3.36
N ASP A 46 -12.26 16.36 2.87
CA ASP A 46 -13.06 17.38 3.55
C ASP A 46 -13.93 16.76 4.63
N LYS A 47 -13.30 16.23 5.66
CA LYS A 47 -13.92 15.66 6.85
C LYS A 47 -13.11 16.06 8.08
N LYS A 48 -13.79 16.23 9.21
CA LYS A 48 -13.15 16.59 10.47
C LYS A 48 -13.16 15.46 11.48
N ASN A 49 -14.07 14.50 11.31
CA ASN A 49 -14.23 13.36 12.19
C ASN A 49 -13.46 12.17 11.64
N GLU A 50 -12.53 11.61 12.42
CA GLU A 50 -11.71 10.48 11.99
C GLU A 50 -12.55 9.24 11.67
N ASP A 51 -13.60 8.97 12.44
CA ASP A 51 -14.44 7.79 12.22
C ASP A 51 -15.16 7.87 10.88
N GLU A 52 -15.71 9.04 10.55
CA GLU A 52 -16.36 9.27 9.26
C GLU A 52 -15.36 9.22 8.11
N ALA A 53 -14.18 9.83 8.31
CA ALA A 53 -13.12 9.81 7.30
C ALA A 53 -12.66 8.39 7.02
N ARG A 54 -12.46 7.58 8.06
CA ARG A 54 -12.03 6.18 7.91
C ARG A 54 -13.06 5.36 7.15
N LYS A 55 -14.34 5.54 7.46
CA LYS A 55 -15.42 4.84 6.74
C LYS A 55 -15.42 5.19 5.25
N GLU A 56 -15.29 6.48 4.95
CA GLU A 56 -15.30 6.94 3.56
C GLU A 56 -14.07 6.47 2.80
N VAL A 57 -12.89 6.55 3.40
CA VAL A 57 -11.65 6.08 2.77
C VAL A 57 -11.65 4.57 2.59
N THR A 58 -12.19 3.82 3.54
CA THR A 58 -12.35 2.37 3.40
C THR A 58 -13.20 2.07 2.16
N LYS A 59 -14.29 2.79 1.98
CA LYS A 59 -15.14 2.64 0.81
C LYS A 59 -14.40 2.96 -0.49
N MET A 60 -13.58 4.02 -0.48
CA MET A 60 -12.73 4.36 -1.63
C MET A 60 -11.76 3.22 -1.97
N CYS A 61 -11.13 2.64 -0.97
CA CYS A 61 -10.19 1.53 -1.16
C CYS A 61 -10.89 0.31 -1.74
N GLU A 62 -12.08 -0.04 -1.20
CA GLU A 62 -12.83 -1.22 -1.64
C GLU A 62 -13.39 -1.05 -3.05
N GLU A 63 -13.74 0.17 -3.44
CA GLU A 63 -14.36 0.42 -4.74
C GLU A 63 -13.35 0.73 -5.85
N LEU A 64 -12.20 1.31 -5.51
CA LEU A 64 -11.28 1.81 -6.54
C LEU A 64 -9.80 1.67 -6.20
N LEU A 65 -9.38 2.13 -5.01
CA LEU A 65 -7.97 2.37 -4.76
C LEU A 65 -7.13 1.10 -4.64
N ALA A 66 -7.72 0.03 -4.14
CA ALA A 66 -7.03 -1.24 -3.95
C ALA A 66 -7.77 -2.38 -4.66
N ASN A 67 -7.03 -3.31 -5.22
CA ASN A 67 -7.61 -4.57 -5.70
C ASN A 67 -7.64 -5.53 -4.52
N ILE A 68 -8.79 -5.61 -3.84
CA ILE A 68 -8.92 -6.36 -2.58
C ILE A 68 -8.72 -7.87 -2.73
N VAL A 69 -8.72 -8.38 -3.95
CA VAL A 69 -8.43 -9.79 -4.19
C VAL A 69 -6.95 -10.10 -3.98
N ILE A 70 -6.06 -9.19 -4.39
CA ILE A 70 -4.62 -9.41 -4.37
C ILE A 70 -3.84 -8.41 -3.53
N GLU A 71 -4.47 -7.35 -3.04
CA GLU A 71 -3.80 -6.29 -2.30
C GLU A 71 -4.37 -6.11 -0.90
N ASP A 72 -3.51 -5.74 0.03
CA ASP A 72 -3.87 -5.24 1.35
C ASP A 72 -3.65 -3.73 1.38
N TYR A 73 -4.37 -3.03 2.25
CA TYR A 73 -4.18 -1.60 2.40
C TYR A 73 -4.22 -1.19 3.87
N GLU A 74 -3.58 -0.06 4.15
CA GLU A 74 -3.55 0.55 5.47
C GLU A 74 -3.92 2.02 5.32
N ILE A 75 -4.83 2.50 6.15
CA ILE A 75 -5.28 3.89 6.14
C ILE A 75 -4.61 4.61 7.31
N VAL A 76 -3.91 5.71 7.01
CA VAL A 76 -3.27 6.56 8.01
C VAL A 76 -3.91 7.95 7.94
N LEU A 77 -4.48 8.38 9.05
CA LEU A 77 -5.16 9.68 9.13
C LEU A 77 -4.38 10.69 9.95
#